data_dde43c65a05a35bb64775c849c6c9aac
#
_entry.id   dde43c65a05a35bb64775c849c6c9aac
#
_cell.length_a   1.000
_cell.length_b   1.000
_cell.length_c   1.000
_cell.angle_alpha   90.00
_cell.angle_beta   90.00
_cell.angle_gamma   90.00
#
_symmetry.space_group_name_H-M   'P 1'
#
loop_
_entity.id
_entity.type
_entity.pdbx_description
1 polymer ?
#
loop_
_entity_poly.entity_id
_entity_poly.type
_entity_poly.pdbx_seq_one_letter_code
_entity_poly.pdbx_strand_id
1 'polypeptide(L)'
;MKQQSTKRFLWFRHNDSFFAAPLENLQEILNQLVLRPIPGADACLAGLTTIRDIVLPIFDPSAILKADASSKKSASYTIILAVEGVPRFGILADEIGKVMEFPPATALSQSARLAFAFGGEIETKHRKFVVLAPDNFARAMELSPVSAPQDSVLNAVSAS
;
A
#
# COMPACT_ATOMS: atom_id res chain seq x y z
N MET A 1 30.54 -10.95 -12.82
CA MET A 1 30.34 -9.66 -12.34
C MET A 1 28.99 -9.38 -11.80
N LYS A 2 28.98 -8.88 -10.65
CA LYS A 2 27.72 -8.65 -10.02
C LYS A 2 27.21 -7.28 -10.38
N GLN A 3 26.06 -7.23 -10.96
CA GLN A 3 25.51 -5.97 -11.28
C GLN A 3 24.62 -5.54 -10.18
N GLN A 4 24.78 -4.29 -9.82
CA GLN A 4 23.88 -3.71 -8.92
C GLN A 4 22.64 -3.48 -9.65
N SER A 5 21.66 -4.31 -9.53
CA SER A 5 20.45 -4.09 -10.25
C SER A 5 19.70 -2.95 -9.65
N THR A 6 19.39 -1.94 -10.44
CA THR A 6 18.47 -0.92 -10.04
C THR A 6 17.08 -1.45 -10.34
N LYS A 7 16.12 -0.96 -9.59
CA LYS A 7 14.74 -1.29 -9.81
C LYS A 7 13.97 -0.04 -10.12
N ARG A 8 12.89 -0.19 -10.83
CA ARG A 8 12.03 0.94 -11.15
C ARG A 8 10.86 0.97 -10.18
N PHE A 9 10.58 2.17 -9.72
CA PHE A 9 9.50 2.41 -8.76
C PHE A 9 8.71 3.60 -9.23
N LEU A 10 7.44 3.62 -8.84
CA LEU A 10 6.62 4.81 -8.94
C LEU A 10 6.60 5.44 -7.57
N TRP A 11 7.05 6.70 -7.44
CA TRP A 11 6.96 7.34 -6.15
C TRP A 11 5.63 8.08 -6.03
N PHE A 12 5.15 8.15 -4.80
CA PHE A 12 3.92 8.87 -4.52
C PHE A 12 3.99 9.42 -3.10
N ARG A 13 3.10 10.34 -2.82
CA ARG A 13 3.02 10.96 -1.51
C ARG A 13 1.63 10.74 -0.94
N HIS A 14 1.56 10.49 0.35
CA HIS A 14 0.30 10.48 1.09
C HIS A 14 0.54 11.17 2.41
N ASN A 15 -0.26 12.20 2.69
CA ASN A 15 -0.03 13.10 3.80
C ASN A 15 1.40 13.65 3.69
N ASP A 16 2.21 13.50 4.72
CA ASP A 16 3.56 14.06 4.71
C ASP A 16 4.64 13.07 4.36
N SER A 17 4.27 11.87 3.98
CA SER A 17 5.24 10.81 3.74
C SER A 17 5.32 10.45 2.27
N PHE A 18 6.53 10.11 1.84
CA PHE A 18 6.78 9.72 0.47
C PHE A 18 7.05 8.23 0.41
N PHE A 19 6.49 7.58 -0.60
CA PHE A 19 6.56 6.13 -0.76
C PHE A 19 7.00 5.80 -2.16
N ALA A 20 7.48 4.57 -2.33
CA ALA A 20 7.85 4.05 -3.64
C ALA A 20 7.22 2.68 -3.80
N ALA A 21 6.50 2.51 -4.90
CA ALA A 21 5.85 1.23 -5.21
C ALA A 21 6.61 0.57 -6.34
N PRO A 22 7.00 -0.71 -6.17
CA PRO A 22 7.70 -1.40 -7.26
C PRO A 22 6.85 -1.40 -8.52
N LEU A 23 7.45 -1.02 -9.62
CA LEU A 23 6.72 -0.89 -10.86
C LEU A 23 6.15 -2.23 -11.32
N GLU A 24 6.86 -3.31 -11.01
CA GLU A 24 6.39 -4.64 -11.39
C GLU A 24 5.08 -5.03 -10.73
N ASN A 25 4.73 -4.39 -9.62
CA ASN A 25 3.48 -4.67 -8.92
C ASN A 25 2.39 -3.67 -9.23
N LEU A 26 2.69 -2.65 -10.02
CA LEU A 26 1.73 -1.61 -10.31
C LEU A 26 0.71 -2.12 -11.32
N GLN A 27 -0.56 -2.16 -10.93
CA GLN A 27 -1.61 -2.61 -11.82
C GLN A 27 -2.24 -1.44 -12.55
N GLU A 28 -2.69 -0.45 -11.79
CA GLU A 28 -3.28 0.74 -12.38
C GLU A 28 -3.41 1.82 -11.33
N ILE A 29 -3.59 3.04 -11.77
CA ILE A 29 -3.81 4.17 -10.91
C ILE A 29 -5.18 4.72 -11.24
N LEU A 30 -6.02 4.82 -10.22
CA LEU A 30 -7.38 5.29 -10.39
C LEU A 30 -7.54 6.61 -9.67
N ASN A 31 -8.50 7.40 -10.12
CA ASN A 31 -8.86 8.61 -9.41
C ASN A 31 -9.55 8.22 -8.11
N GLN A 32 -9.93 9.22 -7.35
CA GLN A 32 -10.58 8.97 -6.07
C GLN A 32 -11.73 7.99 -6.21
N LEU A 33 -11.75 7.00 -5.34
CA LEU A 33 -12.77 5.98 -5.35
C LEU A 33 -13.69 6.15 -4.16
N VAL A 34 -14.92 5.66 -4.31
CA VAL A 34 -15.83 5.58 -3.18
C VAL A 34 -15.49 4.34 -2.40
N LEU A 35 -15.13 4.52 -1.14
CA LEU A 35 -14.72 3.42 -0.28
C LEU A 35 -15.82 3.12 0.73
N ARG A 36 -16.02 1.84 0.98
CA ARG A 36 -16.96 1.41 2.01
C ARG A 36 -16.17 1.17 3.29
N PRO A 37 -16.43 1.96 4.32
CA PRO A 37 -15.70 1.78 5.59
C PRO A 37 -16.13 0.50 6.27
N ILE A 38 -15.20 -0.08 7.03
CA ILE A 38 -15.47 -1.30 7.77
C ILE A 38 -15.36 -0.96 9.25
N PRO A 39 -16.46 -0.96 9.97
CA PRO A 39 -16.39 -0.68 11.41
C PRO A 39 -15.52 -1.70 12.13
N GLY A 40 -14.70 -1.22 13.02
CA GLY A 40 -13.85 -2.10 13.80
C GLY A 40 -12.61 -2.59 13.12
N ALA A 41 -12.37 -2.19 11.87
CA ALA A 41 -11.17 -2.58 11.17
C ALA A 41 -9.97 -1.79 11.68
N ASP A 42 -8.78 -2.30 11.37
CA ASP A 42 -7.56 -1.61 11.72
C ASP A 42 -7.53 -0.23 11.08
N ALA A 43 -6.90 0.71 11.76
CA ALA A 43 -6.83 2.09 11.27
C ALA A 43 -6.17 2.20 9.90
N CYS A 44 -5.34 1.25 9.52
CA CYS A 44 -4.67 1.31 8.23
C CYS A 44 -5.59 0.95 7.07
N LEU A 45 -6.75 0.32 7.34
CA LEU A 45 -7.70 -0.01 6.29
C LEU A 45 -8.62 1.18 6.06
N ALA A 46 -8.50 1.79 4.89
CA ALA A 46 -9.35 2.92 4.55
C ALA A 46 -10.74 2.48 4.15
N GLY A 47 -10.87 1.29 3.59
CA GLY A 47 -12.17 0.76 3.21
C GLY A 47 -12.04 -0.29 2.14
N LEU A 48 -13.19 -0.71 1.63
CA LEU A 48 -13.27 -1.65 0.53
C LEU A 48 -13.82 -0.96 -0.70
N THR A 49 -13.42 -1.42 -1.85
CA THR A 49 -14.01 -0.95 -3.10
C THR A 49 -14.12 -2.13 -4.05
N THR A 50 -14.98 -1.99 -5.06
CA THR A 50 -15.14 -3.02 -6.07
C THR A 50 -14.66 -2.46 -7.39
N ILE A 51 -13.73 -3.17 -8.02
CA ILE A 51 -13.18 -2.78 -9.31
C ILE A 51 -13.33 -3.98 -10.23
N ARG A 52 -14.11 -3.81 -11.29
CA ARG A 52 -14.34 -4.87 -12.26
C ARG A 52 -14.72 -6.19 -11.60
N ASP A 53 -15.68 -6.08 -10.67
CA ASP A 53 -16.25 -7.22 -9.96
C ASP A 53 -15.28 -7.87 -8.97
N ILE A 54 -14.17 -7.22 -8.68
CA ILE A 54 -13.24 -7.70 -7.66
C ILE A 54 -13.30 -6.76 -6.49
N VAL A 55 -13.52 -7.31 -5.29
CA VAL A 55 -13.52 -6.52 -4.07
C VAL A 55 -12.11 -6.44 -3.55
N LEU A 56 -11.62 -5.21 -3.36
CA LEU A 56 -10.26 -4.99 -2.93
C LEU A 56 -10.22 -4.12 -1.68
N PRO A 57 -9.37 -4.47 -0.72
CA PRO A 57 -9.13 -3.59 0.41
C PRO A 57 -8.22 -2.44 -0.01
N ILE A 58 -8.50 -1.26 0.50
CA ILE A 58 -7.72 -0.07 0.22
C ILE A 58 -7.11 0.41 1.52
N PHE A 59 -5.80 0.59 1.52
CA PHE A 59 -5.06 0.91 2.74
C PHE A 59 -4.50 2.32 2.71
N ASP A 60 -4.37 2.87 3.89
CA ASP A 60 -3.77 4.17 4.12
C ASP A 60 -2.29 3.95 4.45
N PRO A 61 -1.37 4.29 3.54
CA PRO A 61 0.03 3.99 3.78
C PRO A 61 0.62 4.77 4.95
N SER A 62 0.09 5.94 5.23
CA SER A 62 0.58 6.72 6.36
C SER A 62 0.23 6.05 7.67
N ALA A 63 -0.95 5.45 7.75
CA ALA A 63 -1.35 4.73 8.96
C ALA A 63 -0.56 3.44 9.13
N ILE A 64 -0.13 2.84 8.03
CA ILE A 64 0.74 1.67 8.10
C ILE A 64 2.11 2.07 8.65
N LEU A 65 2.59 3.22 8.21
CA LEU A 65 3.90 3.69 8.64
C LEU A 65 3.87 4.22 10.07
N LYS A 66 2.85 5.00 10.40
CA LYS A 66 2.70 5.58 11.73
C LYS A 66 1.28 5.40 12.20
N ALA A 67 1.11 5.16 13.48
CA ALA A 67 -0.21 5.07 14.05
C ALA A 67 -0.75 6.48 14.28
N ASP A 68 -1.03 7.18 13.22
CA ASP A 68 -1.49 8.55 13.30
C ASP A 68 -2.98 8.62 13.01
N ALA A 69 -3.75 8.91 14.05
CA ALA A 69 -5.19 8.96 13.93
C ALA A 69 -5.67 10.13 13.08
N SER A 70 -4.82 11.11 12.86
CA SER A 70 -5.22 12.26 12.05
C SER A 70 -5.07 12.03 10.56
N SER A 71 -4.56 10.86 10.17
CA SER A 71 -4.40 10.55 8.77
C SER A 71 -5.75 10.51 8.07
N LYS A 72 -5.82 11.13 6.90
CA LYS A 72 -7.05 11.14 6.13
C LYS A 72 -7.27 9.79 5.48
N LYS A 73 -8.53 9.36 5.47
CA LYS A 73 -8.89 8.12 4.83
C LYS A 73 -9.38 8.34 3.41
N SER A 74 -9.11 9.50 2.84
CA SER A 74 -9.43 9.77 1.45
C SER A 74 -8.22 10.38 0.78
N ALA A 75 -8.15 10.25 -0.53
CA ALA A 75 -7.03 10.77 -1.28
C ALA A 75 -7.47 10.98 -2.72
N SER A 76 -6.67 11.72 -3.46
CA SER A 76 -6.99 12.01 -4.86
C SER A 76 -6.87 10.78 -5.75
N TYR A 77 -6.01 9.83 -5.38
CA TYR A 77 -5.73 8.67 -6.20
C TYR A 77 -5.72 7.40 -5.37
N THR A 78 -5.93 6.29 -6.05
CA THR A 78 -5.74 4.97 -5.47
C THR A 78 -4.86 4.18 -6.41
N ILE A 79 -3.78 3.63 -5.88
CA ILE A 79 -2.85 2.82 -6.66
C ILE A 79 -3.20 1.37 -6.40
N ILE A 80 -3.56 0.65 -7.45
CA ILE A 80 -3.92 -0.76 -7.34
C ILE A 80 -2.67 -1.59 -7.57
N LEU A 81 -2.37 -2.45 -6.64
CA LEU A 81 -1.17 -3.28 -6.70
C LEU A 81 -1.55 -4.74 -6.89
N ALA A 82 -0.76 -5.40 -7.70
CA ALA A 82 -0.96 -6.81 -8.03
C ALA A 82 0.21 -7.61 -7.55
N VAL A 83 -0.06 -8.86 -7.19
CA VAL A 83 0.98 -9.81 -6.85
C VAL A 83 0.79 -10.99 -7.79
N GLU A 84 1.84 -11.33 -8.50
CA GLU A 84 1.80 -12.41 -9.50
C GLU A 84 0.67 -12.18 -10.49
N GLY A 85 0.52 -10.92 -10.89
CA GLY A 85 -0.45 -10.57 -11.91
C GLY A 85 -1.89 -10.46 -11.44
N VAL A 86 -2.15 -10.68 -10.17
CA VAL A 86 -3.50 -10.64 -9.62
C VAL A 86 -3.66 -9.42 -8.73
N PRO A 87 -4.64 -8.54 -8.99
CA PRO A 87 -4.86 -7.40 -8.12
C PRO A 87 -5.18 -7.87 -6.71
N ARG A 88 -4.50 -7.28 -5.73
CA ARG A 88 -4.65 -7.72 -4.35
C ARG A 88 -5.12 -6.63 -3.41
N PHE A 89 -4.71 -5.40 -3.63
CA PHE A 89 -5.10 -4.33 -2.73
C PHE A 89 -4.78 -2.98 -3.39
N GLY A 90 -5.23 -1.92 -2.75
CA GLY A 90 -4.92 -0.57 -3.21
C GLY A 90 -4.33 0.25 -2.08
N ILE A 91 -3.66 1.31 -2.47
CA ILE A 91 -3.01 2.23 -1.55
C ILE A 91 -3.46 3.65 -1.91
N LEU A 92 -3.82 4.42 -0.91
CA LEU A 92 -4.19 5.81 -1.11
C LEU A 92 -2.98 6.66 -1.43
N ALA A 93 -3.15 7.64 -2.30
CA ALA A 93 -2.09 8.57 -2.65
C ALA A 93 -2.67 9.96 -2.89
N ASP A 94 -2.02 10.97 -2.33
CA ASP A 94 -2.43 12.36 -2.57
C ASP A 94 -1.77 12.93 -3.81
N GLU A 95 -0.60 12.43 -4.14
CA GLU A 95 0.15 12.89 -5.28
C GLU A 95 0.88 11.72 -5.91
N ILE A 96 0.83 11.65 -7.23
CA ILE A 96 1.54 10.61 -7.97
C ILE A 96 2.75 11.27 -8.61
N GLY A 97 3.92 10.68 -8.38
CA GLY A 97 5.14 11.20 -8.96
C GLY A 97 5.50 10.50 -10.25
N LYS A 98 6.78 10.28 -10.44
CA LYS A 98 7.30 9.70 -11.66
C LYS A 98 7.81 8.30 -11.40
N VAL A 99 7.96 7.55 -12.47
CA VAL A 99 8.68 6.29 -12.42
C VAL A 99 10.17 6.63 -12.43
N MET A 100 10.88 6.09 -11.47
CA MET A 100 12.32 6.35 -11.34
C MET A 100 13.05 5.07 -11.05
N GLU A 101 14.31 5.03 -11.45
CA GLU A 101 15.18 3.93 -11.05
C GLU A 101 15.88 4.32 -9.77
N PHE A 102 15.86 3.42 -8.82
CA PHE A 102 16.50 3.64 -7.54
C PHE A 102 17.49 2.50 -7.26
N PRO A 103 18.54 2.79 -6.49
CA PRO A 103 19.40 1.71 -6.02
C PRO A 103 18.64 0.82 -5.05
N PRO A 104 19.21 -0.31 -4.67
CA PRO A 104 18.55 -1.17 -3.70
C PRO A 104 18.21 -0.42 -2.42
N ALA A 105 17.06 -0.74 -1.86
CA ALA A 105 16.63 -0.09 -0.63
C ALA A 105 17.46 -0.56 0.55
N THR A 106 17.61 0.31 1.54
CA THR A 106 18.27 -0.05 2.78
C THR A 106 17.21 -0.29 3.84
N ALA A 107 17.64 -0.80 4.99
CA ALA A 107 16.71 -1.05 6.08
C ALA A 107 16.08 0.26 6.54
N LEU A 108 14.87 0.16 7.07
CA LEU A 108 14.19 1.34 7.59
C LEU A 108 14.99 1.95 8.73
N SER A 109 15.14 3.26 8.70
CA SER A 109 15.87 3.95 9.73
C SER A 109 15.00 4.24 10.95
N GLN A 110 13.71 4.07 10.83
CA GLN A 110 12.80 4.31 11.94
C GLN A 110 11.84 3.14 12.04
N SER A 111 11.29 2.96 13.23
CA SER A 111 10.29 1.95 13.45
C SER A 111 9.03 2.27 12.70
N ALA A 112 8.51 1.32 11.99
CA ALA A 112 7.22 1.44 11.35
C ALA A 112 6.22 0.60 12.12
N ARG A 113 4.97 1.06 12.15
CA ARG A 113 3.92 0.35 12.87
C ARG A 113 3.73 -1.06 12.33
N LEU A 114 3.73 -1.18 11.01
CA LEU A 114 3.61 -2.48 10.37
C LEU A 114 4.80 -2.64 9.43
N ALA A 115 5.95 -2.91 10.02
CA ALA A 115 7.20 -2.91 9.27
C ALA A 115 7.22 -3.94 8.14
N PHE A 116 6.46 -5.02 8.28
CA PHE A 116 6.45 -6.05 7.24
C PHE A 116 5.94 -5.52 5.90
N ALA A 117 5.15 -4.45 5.94
CA ALA A 117 4.57 -3.90 4.72
C ALA A 117 5.58 -3.18 3.86
N PHE A 118 6.75 -2.93 4.39
CA PHE A 118 7.78 -2.15 3.71
C PHE A 118 9.02 -2.98 3.47
N GLY A 119 9.65 -2.72 2.33
CA GLY A 119 10.90 -3.38 1.98
C GLY A 119 12.13 -2.58 2.32
N GLY A 120 11.96 -1.46 3.00
CA GLY A 120 13.06 -0.61 3.35
C GLY A 120 12.82 0.82 2.93
N GLU A 121 13.89 1.58 2.78
CA GLU A 121 13.76 2.96 2.37
C GLU A 121 14.86 3.32 1.40
N ILE A 122 14.62 4.35 0.62
CA ILE A 122 15.57 4.88 -0.34
C ILE A 122 15.73 6.35 -0.04
N GLU A 123 16.97 6.76 0.15
CA GLU A 123 17.24 8.16 0.44
C GLU A 123 17.92 8.80 -0.76
N THR A 124 17.35 9.92 -1.20
CA THR A 124 17.97 10.70 -2.27
C THR A 124 18.44 12.01 -1.67
N LYS A 125 19.01 12.86 -2.51
CA LYS A 125 19.49 14.16 -2.04
C LYS A 125 18.37 14.99 -1.40
N HIS A 126 17.16 14.80 -1.88
CA HIS A 126 16.09 15.72 -1.51
C HIS A 126 15.04 15.10 -0.61
N ARG A 127 14.91 13.79 -0.59
CA ARG A 127 13.87 13.18 0.22
C ARG A 127 14.09 11.70 0.40
N LYS A 128 13.36 11.17 1.33
CA LYS A 128 13.42 9.75 1.66
C LYS A 128 12.10 9.12 1.26
N PHE A 129 12.19 7.96 0.62
CA PHE A 129 11.02 7.21 0.21
C PHE A 129 10.97 5.91 0.98
N VAL A 130 9.78 5.56 1.48
CA VAL A 130 9.56 4.27 2.12
C VAL A 130 9.06 3.32 1.04
N VAL A 131 9.74 2.20 0.89
CA VAL A 131 9.47 1.27 -0.21
C VAL A 131 8.41 0.27 0.23
N LEU A 132 7.35 0.13 -0.57
CA LEU A 132 6.32 -0.85 -0.30
C LEU A 132 6.82 -2.25 -0.64
N ALA A 133 6.34 -3.23 0.10
CA ALA A 133 6.63 -4.64 -0.15
C ALA A 133 5.31 -5.36 -0.44
N PRO A 134 4.78 -5.25 -1.66
CA PRO A 134 3.45 -5.78 -1.95
C PRO A 134 3.31 -7.27 -1.69
N ASP A 135 4.34 -8.06 -1.97
CA ASP A 135 4.27 -9.50 -1.74
C ASP A 135 4.09 -9.79 -0.25
N ASN A 136 4.87 -9.11 0.58
CA ASN A 136 4.76 -9.30 2.03
C ASN A 136 3.40 -8.84 2.54
N PHE A 137 2.93 -7.74 2.00
CA PHE A 137 1.65 -7.18 2.37
C PHE A 137 0.54 -8.18 2.08
N ALA A 138 0.53 -8.72 0.87
CA ALA A 138 -0.49 -9.67 0.46
C ALA A 138 -0.43 -10.95 1.29
N ARG A 139 0.78 -11.42 1.58
CA ARG A 139 0.95 -12.62 2.38
C ARG A 139 0.43 -12.41 3.79
N ALA A 140 0.70 -11.24 4.36
CA ALA A 140 0.25 -10.95 5.71
C ALA A 140 -1.28 -10.88 5.77
N MET A 141 -1.91 -10.37 4.74
CA MET A 141 -3.36 -10.34 4.70
C MET A 141 -3.96 -11.74 4.70
N GLU A 142 -3.31 -12.65 4.02
CA GLU A 142 -3.81 -14.03 3.93
C GLU A 142 -3.62 -14.80 5.22
N LEU A 143 -2.53 -14.53 5.91
CA LEU A 143 -2.19 -15.30 7.08
C LEU A 143 -2.60 -14.66 8.39
N SER A 144 -3.08 -13.44 8.33
CA SER A 144 -3.30 -12.68 9.54
C SER A 144 -4.46 -13.26 10.36
N PRO A 145 -4.24 -13.50 11.62
CA PRO A 145 -5.34 -13.94 12.48
C PRO A 145 -6.31 -12.83 12.82
N VAL A 146 -5.95 -11.63 12.50
CA VAL A 146 -6.89 -10.52 12.56
C VAL A 146 -7.96 -10.75 11.55
N SER A 147 -7.87 -11.85 10.96
CA SER A 147 -8.87 -12.28 10.04
C SER A 147 -10.23 -12.44 10.65
N ALA A 148 -10.39 -12.49 11.96
CA ALA A 148 -11.74 -12.59 12.48
C ALA A 148 -12.62 -11.46 11.99
N PRO A 149 -12.22 -10.19 12.11
CA PRO A 149 -12.96 -9.12 11.47
C PRO A 149 -12.94 -9.21 9.96
N GLN A 150 -11.83 -9.64 9.41
CA GLN A 150 -11.73 -9.81 7.97
C GLN A 150 -12.64 -10.90 7.46
N ASP A 151 -12.68 -12.00 8.17
CA ASP A 151 -13.56 -13.09 7.79
C ASP A 151 -14.99 -12.64 7.82
N SER A 152 -15.37 -11.87 8.81
CA SER A 152 -16.72 -11.34 8.88
C SER A 152 -17.02 -10.45 7.69
N VAL A 153 -16.05 -9.61 7.32
CA VAL A 153 -16.21 -8.72 6.19
C VAL A 153 -16.29 -9.48 4.90
N LEU A 154 -15.41 -10.45 4.72
CA LEU A 154 -15.40 -11.25 3.50
C LEU A 154 -16.69 -12.03 3.37
N ASN A 155 -17.17 -12.59 4.46
CA ASN A 155 -18.42 -13.31 4.43
C ASN A 155 -19.57 -12.40 4.08
N ALA A 156 -19.59 -11.20 4.65
CA ALA A 156 -20.65 -10.25 4.34
C ALA A 156 -20.60 -9.85 2.87
N VAL A 157 -19.41 -9.63 2.35
CA VAL A 157 -19.25 -9.26 0.95
C VAL A 157 -19.63 -10.42 0.04
N SER A 158 -19.23 -11.64 0.42
CA SER A 158 -19.55 -12.81 -0.38
C SER A 158 -21.03 -13.10 -0.39
N ALA A 159 -21.72 -12.79 0.69
CA ALA A 159 -23.15 -13.03 0.80
C ALA A 159 -23.96 -12.03 0.01
N SER A 160 -23.35 -10.92 -0.33
CA SER A 160 -24.04 -9.91 -1.11
C SER A 160 -23.63 -10.00 -2.59
#